data_e9c446038e9bc62d7517d2334121a4e0
#
_entry.id   e9c446038e9bc62d7517d2334121a4e0
#
_cell.length_a   1.000
_cell.length_b   1.000
_cell.length_c   1.000
_cell.angle_alpha   90.00
_cell.angle_beta   90.00
_cell.angle_gamma   90.00
#
_symmetry.space_group_name_H-M   'P 1'
#
loop_
_entity.id
_entity.type
_entity.pdbx_description
1 polymer ?
#
loop_
_entity_poly.entity_id
_entity_poly.type
_entity_poly.pdbx_seq_one_letter_code
_entity_poly.pdbx_strand_id
1 'polypeptide(L)'
;MTLKHMLMASIVTLSLPSLVLAETYNLTVDPVTINTGDFVKQGIGYNGASPGPTLRFKEGEDVTINVTNNLNVSTSIHWHGLILPFKQDGVPGISYAGIAPGETFTYQFPIKQSGTYWFHSHSGFQEPNGAYGAIVIEPKDREPFRYDREYVVQLTDKHPHSAERIMRNLKMLPDYYNRQQE
;
A
#
# COMPACT_ATOMS: atom_id res chain seq x y z
N MET A 1 -23.50 -43.96 59.06
CA MET A 1 -23.14 -43.77 57.61
C MET A 1 -23.58 -42.40 57.15
N THR A 2 -22.66 -41.46 57.11
CA THR A 2 -22.91 -40.04 56.74
C THR A 2 -22.44 -39.80 55.32
N LEU A 3 -23.38 -39.60 54.40
CA LEU A 3 -23.15 -39.33 52.98
C LEU A 3 -22.71 -37.85 52.80
N LYS A 4 -21.44 -37.61 52.49
CA LYS A 4 -20.93 -36.27 52.16
C LYS A 4 -21.30 -35.93 50.70
N HIS A 5 -22.18 -34.95 50.51
CA HIS A 5 -22.46 -34.37 49.21
C HIS A 5 -21.31 -33.45 48.81
N MET A 6 -20.60 -33.81 47.75
CA MET A 6 -19.58 -33.02 47.09
C MET A 6 -20.23 -32.13 46.03
N LEU A 7 -20.34 -30.82 46.33
CA LEU A 7 -20.83 -29.84 45.35
C LEU A 7 -19.70 -29.55 44.36
N MET A 8 -19.86 -29.98 43.13
CA MET A 8 -18.99 -29.57 42.01
C MET A 8 -19.45 -28.17 41.52
N ALA A 9 -18.68 -27.15 41.76
CA ALA A 9 -18.88 -25.85 41.17
C ALA A 9 -18.29 -25.86 39.71
N SER A 10 -19.17 -25.80 38.72
CA SER A 10 -18.74 -25.60 37.31
C SER A 10 -18.36 -24.14 37.12
N ILE A 11 -17.10 -23.88 36.86
CA ILE A 11 -16.60 -22.56 36.43
C ILE A 11 -16.91 -22.42 34.93
N VAL A 12 -17.90 -21.60 34.61
CA VAL A 12 -18.16 -21.16 33.22
C VAL A 12 -17.19 -20.03 32.92
N THR A 13 -16.15 -20.32 32.16
CA THR A 13 -15.25 -19.29 31.62
C THR A 13 -15.96 -18.59 30.45
N LEU A 14 -16.46 -17.36 30.69
CA LEU A 14 -16.91 -16.47 29.62
C LEU A 14 -15.69 -15.99 28.85
N SER A 15 -15.46 -16.52 27.65
CA SER A 15 -14.50 -15.93 26.70
C SER A 15 -15.12 -14.64 26.14
N LEU A 16 -14.62 -13.49 26.56
CA LEU A 16 -14.94 -12.22 25.92
C LEU A 16 -14.33 -12.23 24.49
N PRO A 17 -15.08 -11.84 23.46
CA PRO A 17 -14.51 -11.67 22.13
C PRO A 17 -13.43 -10.58 22.21
N SER A 18 -12.21 -10.89 21.79
CA SER A 18 -11.18 -9.88 21.59
C SER A 18 -11.66 -8.92 20.53
N LEU A 19 -11.87 -7.66 20.89
CA LEU A 19 -12.06 -6.57 19.94
C LEU A 19 -10.74 -6.44 19.15
N VAL A 20 -10.70 -6.95 17.93
CA VAL A 20 -9.64 -6.65 16.98
C VAL A 20 -9.86 -5.20 16.58
N LEU A 21 -9.05 -4.30 17.12
CA LEU A 21 -9.04 -2.90 16.70
C LEU A 21 -8.47 -2.88 15.27
N ALA A 22 -9.25 -2.33 14.33
CA ALA A 22 -8.78 -2.09 12.97
C ALA A 22 -7.52 -1.21 13.02
N GLU A 23 -6.44 -1.67 12.41
CA GLU A 23 -5.19 -0.90 12.36
C GLU A 23 -5.39 0.31 11.44
N THR A 24 -4.96 1.50 11.92
CA THR A 24 -5.10 2.75 11.17
C THR A 24 -3.74 3.24 10.69
N TYR A 25 -3.62 3.41 9.37
CA TYR A 25 -2.45 3.96 8.70
C TYR A 25 -2.72 5.39 8.24
N ASN A 26 -1.70 6.25 8.33
CA ASN A 26 -1.77 7.60 7.80
C ASN A 26 -0.67 7.78 6.76
N LEU A 27 -1.06 8.13 5.54
CA LEU A 27 -0.18 8.44 4.44
C LEU A 27 -0.38 9.88 4.00
N THR A 28 0.72 10.54 3.67
CA THR A 28 0.71 11.79 2.93
C THR A 28 1.26 11.55 1.53
N VAL A 29 0.73 12.25 0.54
CA VAL A 29 1.27 12.25 -0.82
C VAL A 29 1.99 13.57 -1.02
N ASP A 30 3.30 13.52 -1.16
CA ASP A 30 4.16 14.68 -1.07
C ASP A 30 5.05 14.87 -2.32
N PRO A 31 5.41 16.11 -2.70
CA PRO A 31 6.56 16.33 -3.55
C PRO A 31 7.83 15.84 -2.84
N VAL A 32 8.67 15.09 -3.54
CA VAL A 32 9.93 14.56 -2.99
C VAL A 32 11.08 14.78 -3.94
N THR A 33 12.30 14.81 -3.41
CA THR A 33 13.52 14.79 -4.21
C THR A 33 14.02 13.34 -4.30
N ILE A 34 14.12 12.84 -5.52
CA ILE A 34 14.64 11.49 -5.81
C ILE A 34 16.10 11.64 -6.22
N ASN A 35 17.00 11.01 -5.46
CA ASN A 35 18.42 10.94 -5.75
C ASN A 35 18.81 9.46 -5.94
N THR A 36 19.27 9.11 -7.13
CA THR A 36 19.72 7.74 -7.47
C THR A 36 21.24 7.56 -7.35
N GLY A 37 21.97 8.63 -7.05
CA GLY A 37 23.43 8.68 -7.18
C GLY A 37 23.86 9.18 -8.54
N ASP A 38 23.21 8.76 -9.62
CA ASP A 38 23.55 9.16 -11.00
C ASP A 38 22.85 10.46 -11.41
N PHE A 39 21.66 10.73 -10.88
CA PHE A 39 20.90 11.94 -11.11
C PHE A 39 19.98 12.29 -9.95
N VAL A 40 19.57 13.55 -9.92
CA VAL A 40 18.59 14.09 -8.97
C VAL A 40 17.42 14.66 -9.73
N LYS A 41 16.19 14.33 -9.33
CA LYS A 41 14.98 14.90 -9.91
C LYS A 41 13.89 15.12 -8.87
N GLN A 42 12.95 16.01 -9.18
CA GLN A 42 11.71 16.11 -8.42
C GLN A 42 10.77 14.94 -8.78
N GLY A 43 10.12 14.39 -7.77
CA GLY A 43 9.18 13.30 -7.90
C GLY A 43 8.03 13.43 -6.92
N ILE A 44 7.27 12.36 -6.77
CA ILE A 44 6.16 12.25 -5.84
C ILE A 44 6.42 11.01 -4.98
N GLY A 45 6.12 11.10 -3.70
CA GLY A 45 6.29 10.00 -2.77
C GLY A 45 5.22 9.95 -1.71
N TYR A 46 5.33 8.99 -0.82
CA TYR A 46 4.44 8.84 0.33
C TYR A 46 5.24 9.04 1.61
N ASN A 47 4.69 9.84 2.54
CA ASN A 47 5.36 10.21 3.79
C ASN A 47 6.78 10.76 3.57
N GLY A 48 6.93 11.62 2.55
CA GLY A 48 8.20 12.26 2.21
C GLY A 48 9.27 11.37 1.56
N ALA A 49 8.93 10.15 1.13
CA ALA A 49 9.87 9.19 0.54
C ALA A 49 9.35 8.55 -0.76
N SER A 50 10.27 8.15 -1.64
CA SER A 50 10.01 7.30 -2.82
C SER A 50 11.13 6.24 -2.95
N PRO A 51 10.82 4.93 -2.83
CA PRO A 51 9.51 4.34 -2.51
C PRO A 51 8.94 4.84 -1.19
N GLY A 52 7.61 4.82 -1.05
CA GLY A 52 6.92 5.07 0.21
C GLY A 52 7.18 3.96 1.24
N PRO A 53 6.60 4.07 2.44
CA PRO A 53 6.75 3.07 3.48
C PRO A 53 6.18 1.72 3.05
N THR A 54 6.76 0.62 3.54
CA THR A 54 6.13 -0.70 3.42
C THR A 54 4.95 -0.77 4.39
N LEU A 55 3.75 -0.98 3.87
CA LEU A 55 2.56 -1.24 4.67
C LEU A 55 2.52 -2.73 5.04
N ARG A 56 2.27 -3.03 6.31
CA ARG A 56 2.15 -4.40 6.79
C ARG A 56 0.75 -4.64 7.32
N PHE A 57 0.06 -5.61 6.74
CA PHE A 57 -1.28 -6.02 7.12
C PHE A 57 -1.26 -7.47 7.56
N LYS A 58 -2.36 -7.92 8.13
CA LYS A 58 -2.58 -9.33 8.44
C LYS A 58 -3.87 -9.82 7.81
N GLU A 59 -3.83 -11.00 7.23
CA GLU A 59 -5.00 -11.62 6.63
C GLU A 59 -6.13 -11.82 7.67
N GLY A 60 -7.33 -11.37 7.31
CA GLY A 60 -8.52 -11.43 8.16
C GLY A 60 -8.77 -10.18 9.00
N GLU A 61 -7.90 -9.16 8.95
CA GLU A 61 -8.11 -7.88 9.62
C GLU A 61 -8.84 -6.88 8.72
N ASP A 62 -9.50 -5.89 9.34
CA ASP A 62 -9.98 -4.70 8.67
C ASP A 62 -8.94 -3.59 8.80
N VAL A 63 -8.63 -2.91 7.70
CA VAL A 63 -7.70 -1.78 7.71
C VAL A 63 -8.42 -0.47 7.42
N THR A 64 -7.91 0.60 8.04
CA THR A 64 -8.28 1.99 7.74
C THR A 64 -7.02 2.74 7.32
N ILE A 65 -7.04 3.36 6.14
CA ILE A 65 -5.89 4.09 5.61
C ILE A 65 -6.35 5.49 5.23
N ASN A 66 -5.88 6.49 5.97
CA ASN A 66 -6.11 7.91 5.68
C ASN A 66 -5.02 8.40 4.75
N VAL A 67 -5.38 8.94 3.60
CA VAL A 67 -4.45 9.47 2.60
C VAL A 67 -4.70 10.95 2.41
N THR A 68 -3.74 11.78 2.80
CA THR A 68 -3.78 13.24 2.65
C THR A 68 -2.98 13.67 1.44
N ASN A 69 -3.59 14.41 0.54
CA ASN A 69 -2.95 14.94 -0.66
C ASN A 69 -2.30 16.30 -0.40
N ASN A 70 -0.98 16.34 -0.29
CA ASN A 70 -0.19 17.58 -0.17
C ASN A 70 0.33 18.12 -1.52
N LEU A 71 -0.11 17.50 -2.65
CA LEU A 71 0.20 18.02 -3.98
C LEU A 71 -0.75 19.18 -4.35
N ASN A 72 -0.39 19.93 -5.39
CA ASN A 72 -1.25 20.94 -6.01
C ASN A 72 -2.13 20.40 -7.15
N VAL A 73 -2.14 19.08 -7.34
CA VAL A 73 -2.93 18.34 -8.32
C VAL A 73 -3.63 17.18 -7.66
N SER A 74 -4.69 16.65 -8.28
CA SER A 74 -5.39 15.46 -7.78
C SER A 74 -4.48 14.25 -7.79
N THR A 75 -4.68 13.35 -6.82
CA THR A 75 -3.95 12.10 -6.67
C THR A 75 -4.90 10.94 -6.37
N SER A 76 -4.34 9.74 -6.24
CA SER A 76 -5.06 8.52 -5.91
C SER A 76 -4.09 7.48 -5.36
N ILE A 77 -4.61 6.44 -4.71
CA ILE A 77 -3.86 5.21 -4.44
C ILE A 77 -4.68 4.02 -4.91
N HIS A 78 -4.09 3.23 -5.80
CA HIS A 78 -4.57 1.91 -6.18
C HIS A 78 -3.80 0.85 -5.40
N TRP A 79 -4.53 -0.13 -4.86
CA TRP A 79 -4.01 -1.25 -4.08
C TRP A 79 -3.81 -2.45 -5.00
N HIS A 80 -2.67 -2.49 -5.67
CA HIS A 80 -2.43 -3.41 -6.77
C HIS A 80 -2.43 -4.88 -6.33
N GLY A 81 -3.33 -5.65 -6.91
CA GLY A 81 -3.47 -7.09 -6.66
C GLY A 81 -4.32 -7.45 -5.44
N LEU A 82 -4.91 -6.48 -4.73
CA LEU A 82 -5.77 -6.76 -3.59
C LEU A 82 -7.22 -7.03 -4.00
N ILE A 83 -7.85 -7.99 -3.32
CA ILE A 83 -9.28 -8.28 -3.43
C ILE A 83 -10.03 -7.40 -2.43
N LEU A 84 -10.63 -6.33 -2.93
CA LEU A 84 -11.26 -5.31 -2.11
C LEU A 84 -12.58 -4.79 -2.73
N PRO A 85 -13.40 -4.03 -1.99
CA PRO A 85 -14.62 -3.43 -2.53
C PRO A 85 -14.30 -2.43 -3.64
N PHE A 86 -15.07 -2.44 -4.72
CA PHE A 86 -14.88 -1.61 -5.92
C PHE A 86 -14.61 -0.12 -5.60
N LYS A 87 -15.38 0.49 -4.68
CA LYS A 87 -15.20 1.90 -4.30
C LYS A 87 -13.88 2.20 -3.57
N GLN A 88 -13.17 1.17 -3.13
CA GLN A 88 -11.87 1.27 -2.45
C GLN A 88 -10.69 0.95 -3.37
N ASP A 89 -10.93 0.62 -4.63
CA ASP A 89 -9.93 0.23 -5.62
C ASP A 89 -8.97 1.38 -6.03
N GLY A 90 -9.40 2.61 -5.83
CA GLY A 90 -8.54 3.78 -5.94
C GLY A 90 -8.24 4.23 -7.37
N VAL A 91 -9.09 3.90 -8.36
CA VAL A 91 -8.92 4.31 -9.76
C VAL A 91 -9.84 5.49 -10.08
N PRO A 92 -9.28 6.72 -10.26
CA PRO A 92 -10.08 7.91 -10.52
C PRO A 92 -10.91 7.81 -11.80
N GLY A 93 -12.15 8.29 -11.72
CA GLY A 93 -13.10 8.25 -12.84
C GLY A 93 -13.75 6.87 -13.07
N ILE A 94 -13.31 5.84 -12.33
CA ILE A 94 -13.89 4.48 -12.37
C ILE A 94 -14.46 4.13 -11.01
N SER A 95 -13.63 4.02 -9.96
CA SER A 95 -14.08 3.60 -8.63
C SER A 95 -14.43 4.77 -7.70
N TYR A 96 -13.82 5.95 -7.92
CA TYR A 96 -14.06 7.19 -7.16
C TYR A 96 -13.57 8.42 -7.91
N ALA A 97 -13.68 9.62 -7.31
CA ALA A 97 -13.31 10.88 -7.96
C ALA A 97 -11.80 11.20 -7.90
N GLY A 98 -11.04 10.48 -7.07
CA GLY A 98 -9.67 10.84 -6.69
C GLY A 98 -9.64 11.68 -5.42
N ILE A 99 -8.45 12.14 -5.02
CA ILE A 99 -8.20 12.94 -3.83
C ILE A 99 -7.74 14.33 -4.28
N ALA A 100 -8.56 15.34 -4.07
CA ALA A 100 -8.22 16.71 -4.49
C ALA A 100 -7.08 17.31 -3.63
N PRO A 101 -6.40 18.37 -4.10
CA PRO A 101 -5.37 19.05 -3.33
C PRO A 101 -5.86 19.47 -1.93
N GLY A 102 -5.09 19.13 -0.90
CA GLY A 102 -5.40 19.43 0.50
C GLY A 102 -6.46 18.52 1.15
N GLU A 103 -7.07 17.61 0.40
CA GLU A 103 -8.07 16.68 0.92
C GLU A 103 -7.45 15.41 1.49
N THR A 104 -8.22 14.77 2.38
CA THR A 104 -7.92 13.43 2.91
C THR A 104 -9.04 12.49 2.50
N PHE A 105 -8.66 11.35 1.90
CA PHE A 105 -9.57 10.24 1.63
C PHE A 105 -9.26 9.07 2.55
N THR A 106 -10.30 8.45 3.11
CA THR A 106 -10.17 7.29 3.99
C THR A 106 -10.57 6.02 3.25
N TYR A 107 -9.60 5.15 3.03
CA TYR A 107 -9.82 3.79 2.53
C TYR A 107 -10.14 2.87 3.71
N GLN A 108 -11.16 2.02 3.55
CA GLN A 108 -11.55 1.02 4.55
C GLN A 108 -11.94 -0.27 3.86
N PHE A 109 -11.21 -1.35 4.13
CA PHE A 109 -11.51 -2.65 3.52
C PHE A 109 -10.95 -3.81 4.34
N PRO A 110 -11.58 -5.00 4.24
CA PRO A 110 -11.06 -6.21 4.85
C PRO A 110 -9.90 -6.78 4.03
N ILE A 111 -8.89 -7.30 4.72
CA ILE A 111 -7.77 -8.02 4.13
C ILE A 111 -8.14 -9.48 3.95
N LYS A 112 -8.33 -9.93 2.70
CA LYS A 112 -8.86 -11.25 2.35
C LYS A 112 -7.81 -12.25 1.86
N GLN A 113 -6.55 -11.85 1.81
CA GLN A 113 -5.46 -12.63 1.21
C GLN A 113 -4.16 -12.32 1.90
N SER A 114 -3.19 -13.22 1.82
CA SER A 114 -1.80 -13.00 2.23
C SER A 114 -0.87 -12.88 1.03
N GLY A 115 0.35 -12.41 1.23
CA GLY A 115 1.38 -12.29 0.20
C GLY A 115 2.04 -10.92 0.15
N THR A 116 2.80 -10.69 -0.91
CA THR A 116 3.53 -9.44 -1.15
C THR A 116 2.93 -8.73 -2.36
N TYR A 117 2.56 -7.48 -2.16
CA TYR A 117 1.87 -6.63 -3.13
C TYR A 117 2.50 -5.24 -3.12
N TRP A 118 1.90 -4.30 -3.82
CA TRP A 118 2.33 -2.92 -3.85
C TRP A 118 1.14 -1.97 -4.00
N PHE A 119 1.35 -0.71 -3.71
CA PHE A 119 0.39 0.34 -3.95
C PHE A 119 1.04 1.46 -4.75
N HIS A 120 0.25 2.15 -5.55
CA HIS A 120 0.76 3.23 -6.39
C HIS A 120 -0.35 4.22 -6.77
N SER A 121 0.05 5.40 -7.23
CA SER A 121 -0.90 6.34 -7.80
C SER A 121 -1.43 5.85 -9.14
N HIS A 122 -2.73 6.01 -9.35
CA HIS A 122 -3.39 5.79 -10.65
C HIS A 122 -3.80 7.12 -11.30
N SER A 123 -3.08 8.21 -10.99
CA SER A 123 -3.35 9.57 -11.48
C SER A 123 -2.20 10.05 -12.36
N GLY A 124 -2.48 10.26 -13.65
CA GLY A 124 -1.49 10.77 -14.62
C GLY A 124 -0.21 9.94 -14.64
N PHE A 125 0.95 10.61 -14.56
CA PHE A 125 2.27 9.97 -14.52
C PHE A 125 2.89 9.98 -13.10
N GLN A 126 2.07 9.98 -12.05
CA GLN A 126 2.58 10.02 -10.68
C GLN A 126 3.33 8.75 -10.29
N GLU A 127 2.87 7.57 -10.75
CA GLU A 127 3.57 6.30 -10.52
C GLU A 127 5.01 6.31 -11.05
N PRO A 128 5.29 6.56 -12.36
CA PRO A 128 6.66 6.60 -12.86
C PRO A 128 7.47 7.77 -12.28
N ASN A 129 6.82 8.75 -11.68
CA ASN A 129 7.47 9.82 -10.94
C ASN A 129 7.71 9.51 -9.46
N GLY A 130 7.44 8.28 -9.01
CA GLY A 130 7.86 7.80 -7.70
C GLY A 130 6.74 7.50 -6.70
N ALA A 131 5.46 7.70 -7.07
CA ALA A 131 4.33 7.47 -6.18
C ALA A 131 3.95 5.98 -6.09
N TYR A 132 4.73 5.20 -5.36
CA TYR A 132 4.51 3.78 -5.09
C TYR A 132 5.15 3.35 -3.77
N GLY A 133 4.71 2.20 -3.25
CA GLY A 133 5.24 1.55 -2.05
C GLY A 133 4.84 0.08 -1.99
N ALA A 134 5.48 -0.67 -1.11
CA ALA A 134 5.25 -2.10 -0.95
C ALA A 134 4.15 -2.39 0.08
N ILE A 135 3.49 -3.53 -0.09
CA ILE A 135 2.54 -4.10 0.87
C ILE A 135 3.00 -5.53 1.19
N VAL A 136 3.05 -5.86 2.46
CA VAL A 136 3.23 -7.23 2.96
C VAL A 136 1.99 -7.59 3.77
N ILE A 137 1.36 -8.69 3.41
CA ILE A 137 0.20 -9.22 4.13
C ILE A 137 0.59 -10.55 4.74
N GLU A 138 0.71 -10.56 6.06
CA GLU A 138 1.03 -11.76 6.82
C GLU A 138 -0.17 -12.72 6.76
N PRO A 139 0.06 -14.04 6.55
CA PRO A 139 -1.02 -15.01 6.54
C PRO A 139 -1.67 -15.11 7.93
N LYS A 140 -2.96 -15.47 7.93
CA LYS A 140 -3.72 -15.71 9.16
C LYS A 140 -3.13 -16.86 9.97
N ASP A 141 -2.74 -17.92 9.26
CA ASP A 141 -2.14 -19.11 9.84
C ASP A 141 -0.62 -19.04 9.76
N ARG A 142 0.04 -19.78 10.65
CA ARG A 142 1.50 -19.83 10.68
C ARG A 142 2.04 -20.44 9.39
N GLU A 143 3.09 -19.82 8.83
CA GLU A 143 3.84 -20.35 7.70
C GLU A 143 4.38 -21.78 7.99
N PRO A 144 4.38 -22.68 7.00
CA PRO A 144 4.84 -24.07 7.17
C PRO A 144 6.37 -24.18 7.30
N PHE A 145 7.09 -23.11 7.10
CA PHE A 145 8.54 -23.02 7.19
C PHE A 145 8.98 -22.00 8.25
N ARG A 146 10.27 -21.99 8.56
CA ARG A 146 10.90 -21.03 9.46
C ARG A 146 11.97 -20.26 8.72
N TYR A 147 12.12 -18.99 9.05
CA TYR A 147 13.17 -18.12 8.54
C TYR A 147 13.71 -17.26 9.70
N ASP A 148 14.97 -16.88 9.62
CA ASP A 148 15.63 -16.05 10.64
C ASP A 148 15.54 -14.56 10.28
N ARG A 149 15.38 -14.23 8.99
CA ARG A 149 15.32 -12.84 8.49
C ARG A 149 14.40 -12.75 7.28
N GLU A 150 13.79 -11.59 7.15
CA GLU A 150 12.95 -11.22 6.02
C GLU A 150 13.38 -9.85 5.48
N TYR A 151 13.37 -9.69 4.18
CA TYR A 151 13.61 -8.41 3.50
C TYR A 151 12.55 -8.18 2.45
N VAL A 152 12.04 -6.93 2.40
CA VAL A 152 11.17 -6.49 1.31
C VAL A 152 12.04 -5.81 0.27
N VAL A 153 12.10 -6.38 -0.93
CA VAL A 153 12.86 -5.84 -2.06
C VAL A 153 11.88 -5.32 -3.10
N GLN A 154 11.81 -4.00 -3.25
CA GLN A 154 11.01 -3.36 -4.28
C GLN A 154 11.89 -2.94 -5.45
N LEU A 155 11.68 -3.54 -6.61
CA LEU A 155 12.32 -3.16 -7.86
C LEU A 155 11.63 -1.92 -8.42
N THR A 156 12.41 -0.91 -8.79
CA THR A 156 11.88 0.34 -9.31
C THR A 156 12.70 0.79 -10.51
N ASP A 157 12.03 1.34 -11.51
CA ASP A 157 12.66 1.98 -12.66
C ASP A 157 12.75 3.49 -12.42
N LYS A 158 13.92 4.06 -12.65
CA LYS A 158 14.20 5.51 -12.52
C LYS A 158 14.92 6.00 -13.76
N HIS A 159 14.42 7.08 -14.33
CA HIS A 159 14.99 7.70 -15.52
C HIS A 159 15.16 9.21 -15.31
N PRO A 160 16.26 9.84 -15.83
CA PRO A 160 16.48 11.28 -15.71
C PRO A 160 15.44 12.15 -16.45
N HIS A 161 14.86 11.62 -17.55
CA HIS A 161 13.77 12.31 -18.23
C HIS A 161 12.48 12.26 -17.43
N SER A 162 11.62 13.26 -17.58
CA SER A 162 10.28 13.21 -17.02
C SER A 162 9.43 12.15 -17.72
N ALA A 163 8.43 11.63 -17.04
CA ALA A 163 7.52 10.62 -17.59
C ALA A 163 6.79 11.10 -18.84
N GLU A 164 6.42 12.39 -18.89
CA GLU A 164 5.81 13.01 -20.07
C GLU A 164 6.77 13.04 -21.27
N ARG A 165 8.05 13.31 -21.03
CA ARG A 165 9.08 13.25 -22.07
C ARG A 165 9.28 11.84 -22.56
N ILE A 166 9.34 10.85 -21.67
CA ILE A 166 9.44 9.44 -22.01
C ILE A 166 8.26 9.04 -22.91
N MET A 167 7.04 9.35 -22.48
CA MET A 167 5.84 9.03 -23.26
C MET A 167 5.83 9.66 -24.65
N ARG A 168 6.24 10.95 -24.76
CA ARG A 168 6.36 11.60 -26.09
C ARG A 168 7.36 10.90 -26.99
N ASN A 169 8.52 10.55 -26.45
CA ASN A 169 9.57 9.88 -27.21
C ASN A 169 9.12 8.49 -27.70
N LEU A 170 8.47 7.70 -26.84
CA LEU A 170 7.93 6.39 -27.18
C LEU A 170 6.80 6.46 -28.23
N LYS A 171 5.97 7.52 -28.17
CA LYS A 171 4.95 7.75 -29.22
C LYS A 171 5.55 8.12 -30.57
N MET A 172 6.71 8.80 -30.60
CA MET A 172 7.41 9.12 -31.85
C MET A 172 8.16 7.90 -32.40
N LEU A 173 8.82 7.14 -31.52
CA LEU A 173 9.63 5.99 -31.89
C LEU A 173 9.57 4.94 -30.76
N PRO A 174 8.88 3.81 -30.95
CA PRO A 174 8.73 2.79 -29.91
C PRO A 174 10.06 2.29 -29.32
N ASP A 175 11.12 2.24 -30.13
CA ASP A 175 12.47 1.80 -29.73
C ASP A 175 13.37 2.92 -29.25
N TYR A 176 12.85 4.11 -28.97
CA TYR A 176 13.67 5.29 -28.68
C TYR A 176 14.75 5.02 -27.61
N TYR A 177 14.39 4.37 -26.52
CA TYR A 177 15.29 4.08 -25.41
C TYR A 177 16.11 2.80 -25.59
N ASN A 178 15.72 1.90 -26.46
CA ASN A 178 16.47 0.66 -26.75
C ASN A 178 17.76 0.94 -27.55
N ARG A 179 17.85 2.07 -28.23
CA ARG A 179 19.01 2.46 -29.07
C ARG A 179 20.06 3.25 -28.30
N GLN A 180 19.84 3.55 -27.03
CA GLN A 180 20.75 4.33 -26.16
C GLN A 180 21.55 3.46 -25.19
N GLN A 181 21.57 2.15 -25.40
CA GLN A 181 22.33 1.20 -24.57
C GLN A 181 23.73 0.93 -25.16
N GLU A 182 24.43 1.96 -25.60
CA GLU A 182 25.86 1.86 -25.94
C GLU A 182 26.70 2.58 -24.89
#